data_cb4470251d418414f2dcf4b05a27f058
#
_entry.id   cb4470251d418414f2dcf4b05a27f058
#
_cell.length_a   1.000
_cell.length_b   1.000
_cell.length_c   1.000
_cell.angle_alpha   90.00
_cell.angle_beta   90.00
_cell.angle_gamma   90.00
#
_symmetry.space_group_name_H-M   'P 1'
#
loop_
_entity.id
_entity.type
_entity.pdbx_description
1 polymer ?
#
loop_
_entity_poly.entity_id
_entity_poly.type
_entity_poly.pdbx_seq_one_letter_code
_entity_poly.pdbx_strand_id
1 'polypeptide(L)' 'MAIARLDASGLKCPEPILKIASRITELQEGDILEVIADCPTFESYVRKFCERLQKPLLFIGNNGDGKMKCHIQY' A
#
# COMPACT_ATOMS: atom_id res chain seq x y z
N MET A 1 -5.27 -9.86 14.72
CA MET A 1 -4.53 -9.26 13.60
C MET A 1 -5.08 -9.82 12.29
N ALA A 2 -5.47 -8.97 11.37
CA ALA A 2 -6.06 -9.38 10.11
C ALA A 2 -5.28 -8.77 8.94
N ILE A 3 -5.37 -9.41 7.78
CA ILE A 3 -4.75 -8.89 6.57
C ILE A 3 -5.87 -8.51 5.60
N ALA A 4 -5.95 -7.24 5.28
CA ALA A 4 -6.85 -6.73 4.27
C ALA A 4 -6.09 -6.58 2.96
N ARG A 5 -6.77 -6.73 1.83
CA ARG A 5 -6.15 -6.65 0.52
C ARG A 5 -6.77 -5.53 -0.29
N LEU A 6 -5.94 -4.83 -1.02
CA LEU A 6 -6.35 -3.74 -1.90
C LEU A 6 -5.66 -3.93 -3.25
N ASP A 7 -6.44 -4.12 -4.28
CA ASP A 7 -5.93 -4.22 -5.65
C ASP A 7 -6.05 -2.84 -6.30
N ALA A 8 -4.92 -2.18 -6.48
CA ALA A 8 -4.85 -0.88 -7.11
C ALA A 8 -4.25 -0.96 -8.51
N SER A 9 -4.26 -2.16 -9.11
CA SER A 9 -3.78 -2.35 -10.47
C SER A 9 -4.57 -1.50 -11.45
N GLY A 10 -3.89 -0.97 -12.46
CA GLY A 10 -4.54 -0.15 -13.48
C GLY A 10 -4.73 1.31 -13.11
N LEU A 11 -4.43 1.68 -11.88
CA LEU A 11 -4.56 3.06 -11.44
C LEU A 11 -3.24 3.80 -11.64
N LYS A 12 -3.34 5.06 -12.01
CA LYS A 12 -2.16 5.93 -12.17
C LYS A 12 -1.86 6.62 -10.84
N CYS A 13 -0.58 6.80 -10.55
CA CYS A 13 -0.18 7.55 -9.37
C CYS A 13 -0.66 9.01 -9.50
N PRO A 14 -1.16 9.59 -8.41
CA PRO A 14 -1.14 9.09 -7.04
C PRO A 14 -2.43 8.35 -6.61
N GLU A 15 -3.25 7.89 -7.54
CA GLU A 15 -4.52 7.25 -7.20
C GLU A 15 -4.37 6.05 -6.26
N PRO A 16 -3.35 5.16 -6.43
CA PRO A 16 -3.19 4.06 -5.48
C PRO A 16 -3.02 4.54 -4.05
N ILE A 17 -2.32 5.66 -3.85
CA ILE A 17 -2.12 6.22 -2.52
C ILE A 17 -3.43 6.73 -1.93
N LEU A 18 -4.28 7.32 -2.75
CA LEU A 18 -5.60 7.77 -2.30
C LEU A 18 -6.46 6.59 -1.87
N LYS A 19 -6.36 5.47 -2.58
CA LYS A 19 -7.05 4.25 -2.19
C LYS A 19 -6.54 3.71 -0.86
N ILE A 20 -5.22 3.72 -0.66
CA ILE A 20 -4.63 3.30 0.60
C ILE A 20 -5.13 4.19 1.73
N ALA A 21 -5.12 5.51 1.54
CA ALA A 21 -5.55 6.44 2.56
C ALA A 21 -7.01 6.19 2.98
N SER A 22 -7.86 5.85 2.02
CA SER A 22 -9.24 5.54 2.30
C SER A 22 -9.40 4.21 3.06
N ARG A 23 -8.69 3.18 2.61
CA ARG A 23 -8.81 1.85 3.20
C ARG A 23 -8.20 1.75 4.58
N ILE A 24 -7.10 2.46 4.80
CA ILE A 24 -6.35 2.30 6.05
C ILE A 24 -7.18 2.76 7.25
N THR A 25 -8.12 3.68 7.05
CA THR A 25 -8.99 4.14 8.14
C THR A 25 -10.00 3.08 8.57
N GLU A 26 -10.18 2.03 7.76
CA GLU A 26 -11.10 0.94 8.09
C GLU A 26 -10.41 -0.17 8.87
N LEU A 27 -9.10 -0.08 9.05
CA LEU A 27 -8.33 -1.11 9.73
C LEU A 27 -8.31 -0.87 11.23
N GLN A 28 -8.07 -1.93 11.97
CA GLN A 28 -7.84 -1.85 13.40
C GLN A 28 -6.34 -1.91 13.67
N GLU A 29 -5.93 -1.41 14.83
CA GLU A 29 -4.53 -1.38 15.19
C GLU A 29 -3.94 -2.80 15.11
N GLY A 30 -2.82 -2.90 14.43
CA GLY A 30 -2.14 -4.17 14.22
C GLY A 30 -2.50 -4.87 12.93
N ASP A 31 -3.57 -4.44 12.25
CA ASP A 31 -3.94 -5.03 10.96
C ASP A 31 -2.92 -4.68 9.89
N ILE A 32 -2.82 -5.54 8.88
CA ILE A 32 -1.92 -5.35 7.76
C ILE A 32 -2.73 -5.13 6.49
N LEU A 33 -2.36 -4.11 5.73
CA LEU A 33 -2.96 -3.86 4.42
C LEU A 33 -1.99 -4.31 3.34
N GLU A 34 -2.40 -5.28 2.53
CA GLU A 34 -1.63 -5.73 1.37
C GLU A 34 -2.13 -4.97 0.16
N VAL A 35 -1.25 -4.25 -0.51
CA VAL A 35 -1.60 -3.42 -1.66
C VAL A 35 -0.82 -3.89 -2.87
N ILE A 36 -1.53 -4.02 -4.00
CA ILE A 36 -0.92 -4.37 -5.27
C ILE A 36 -1.17 -3.22 -6.24
N ALA A 37 -0.13 -2.75 -6.91
CA ALA A 37 -0.24 -1.66 -7.87
C ALA A 37 0.80 -1.84 -8.97
N ASP A 38 0.51 -1.25 -10.13
CA ASP A 38 1.42 -1.33 -11.28
C ASP A 38 1.96 0.05 -11.69
N CYS A 39 1.78 1.04 -10.85
CA CYS A 39 2.30 2.39 -11.09
C CYS A 39 3.82 2.39 -10.95
N PRO A 40 4.57 2.93 -11.93
CA PRO A 40 6.04 2.88 -11.87
C PRO A 40 6.65 3.60 -10.67
N THR A 41 5.96 4.61 -10.12
CA THR A 41 6.45 5.39 -8.98
C THR A 41 5.79 4.99 -7.67
N PHE A 42 5.12 3.85 -7.66
CA PHE A 42 4.36 3.40 -6.50
C PHE A 42 5.21 3.31 -5.24
N GLU A 43 6.39 2.73 -5.35
CA GLU A 43 7.27 2.55 -4.19
C GLU A 43 7.61 3.88 -3.54
N SER A 44 7.98 4.87 -4.35
CA SER A 44 8.34 6.19 -3.83
C SER A 44 7.18 6.83 -3.08
N TYR A 45 5.98 6.77 -3.65
CA TYR A 45 4.80 7.35 -3.02
C TYR A 45 4.43 6.62 -1.74
N VAL A 46 4.50 5.29 -1.74
CA VAL A 46 4.14 4.51 -0.56
C VAL A 46 5.12 4.78 0.59
N ARG A 47 6.42 4.87 0.29
CA ARG A 47 7.40 5.14 1.33
C ARG A 47 7.15 6.50 1.97
N LYS A 48 6.86 7.52 1.16
CA LYS A 48 6.56 8.85 1.67
C LYS A 48 5.27 8.86 2.49
N PHE A 49 4.26 8.13 2.02
CA PHE A 49 2.99 8.04 2.72
C PHE A 49 3.15 7.40 4.10
N CYS A 50 3.86 6.29 4.18
CA CYS A 50 4.07 5.59 5.44
C CYS A 50 4.91 6.42 6.39
N GLU A 51 5.91 7.13 5.87
CA GLU A 51 6.76 8.01 6.69
C GLU A 51 5.93 9.15 7.29
N ARG A 52 5.08 9.76 6.47
CA ARG A 52 4.24 10.88 6.91
C ARG A 52 3.26 10.46 8.00
N LEU A 53 2.68 9.27 7.87
CA LEU A 53 1.71 8.75 8.83
C LEU A 53 2.37 8.00 9.99
N GLN A 54 3.68 7.79 9.92
CA GLN A 54 4.42 7.03 10.92
C GLN A 54 3.87 5.61 11.07
N LYS A 55 3.49 5.01 9.94
CA LYS A 55 3.06 3.62 9.89
C LYS A 55 4.17 2.76 9.31
N PRO A 56 4.46 1.59 9.90
CA PRO A 56 5.54 0.75 9.39
C PRO A 56 5.20 0.15 8.04
N LEU A 57 6.13 0.29 7.11
CA LEU A 57 6.07 -0.40 5.82
C LEU A 57 6.83 -1.71 6.01
N LEU A 58 6.10 -2.80 6.16
CA LEU A 58 6.70 -4.08 6.50
C LEU A 58 7.42 -4.71 5.32
N PHE A 59 6.92 -4.48 4.11
CA PHE A 59 7.45 -5.09 2.92
C PHE A 59 7.03 -4.28 1.71
N ILE A 60 7.93 -4.15 0.74
CA ILE A 60 7.59 -3.67 -0.59
C ILE A 60 8.52 -4.33 -1.58
N GLY A 61 7.96 -4.84 -2.67
CA GLY A 61 8.76 -5.51 -3.66
C GLY A 61 7.96 -5.86 -4.89
N ASN A 62 8.65 -6.48 -5.84
CA ASN A 62 8.07 -6.89 -7.11
C ASN A 62 7.21 -8.13 -6.88
N ASN A 63 6.01 -8.12 -7.45
CA ASN A 63 5.07 -9.23 -7.32
C ASN A 63 5.29 -10.34 -8.38
N GLY A 64 6.26 -10.15 -9.29
CA GLY A 64 6.60 -11.16 -10.28
C GLY A 64 5.85 -11.07 -11.58
N ASP A 65 4.88 -10.16 -11.69
CA ASP A 65 4.04 -9.99 -12.88
C ASP A 65 4.06 -8.56 -13.41
N GLY A 66 5.14 -7.83 -13.11
CA GLY A 66 5.25 -6.42 -13.47
C GLY A 66 4.57 -5.48 -12.50
N LYS A 67 4.03 -6.01 -11.42
CA LYS A 67 3.35 -5.22 -10.40
C LYS A 67 4.17 -5.18 -9.12
N MET A 68 3.89 -4.20 -8.28
CA MET A 68 4.49 -4.08 -6.96
C MET A 68 3.47 -4.49 -5.90
N LYS A 69 3.98 -5.09 -4.83
CA LYS A 69 3.16 -5.45 -3.68
C LYS A 69 3.80 -4.88 -2.42
N CYS A 70 3.00 -4.36 -1.52
CA CYS A 70 3.50 -3.88 -0.24
C CYS A 70 2.59 -4.29 0.89
N HIS A 71 3.16 -4.35 2.09
CA HIS A 71 2.43 -4.62 3.32
C HIS A 71 2.64 -3.45 4.26
N ILE A 72 1.55 -2.81 4.65
CA ILE A 72 1.58 -1.67 5.57
C ILE A 72 0.85 -2.10 6.83
N GLN A 73 1.49 -1.91 7.97
CA GLN A 73 0.84 -2.19 9.24
C GLN A 73 0.18 -0.93 9.79
N TYR A 74 -1.05 -1.06 10.21
CA TYR A 74 -1.79 0.08 10.77
C TYR A 74 -1.45 0.34 12.24
#